data_01634fa51cd179c489da308edde5b725
#
_entry.id   01634fa51cd179c489da308edde5b725
#
_cell.length_a   1.000
_cell.length_b   1.000
_cell.length_c   1.000
_cell.angle_alpha   90.00
_cell.angle_beta   90.00
_cell.angle_gamma   90.00
#
_symmetry.space_group_name_H-M   'P 1'
#
loop_
_entity.id
_entity.type
_entity.pdbx_description
1 polymer ?
#
loop_
_entity_poly.entity_id
_entity_poly.type
_entity_poly.pdbx_seq_one_letter_code
_entity_poly.pdbx_strand_id
1 'polypeptide(L)'
;MNHLHHQRIRQGILATLAGVLVLPATWAIAPVTAQAAPDCTQTISGAHSGVLNVAGNQKLCLKNAVQDGAVNVAPDGALSVVGSTVTGAVTLKSGYSSLDFCASKTVRGALSATGGKGAVLVGSGDLSCPTNNIDGAVTLDANQSGVTLAQNYIAGAVTSSANLNGTTISGNRIAGALTCTTNVPAPTNGGVRNSVGGGRSGQTCAVNTF
;
A
#
# COMPACT_ATOMS: atom_id res chain seq x y z
N MET A 1 0.02 92.62 -17.19
CA MET A 1 1.41 93.08 -17.31
C MET A 1 2.34 92.02 -16.72
N ASN A 2 3.32 91.61 -17.48
CA ASN A 2 4.53 90.83 -17.13
C ASN A 2 4.36 89.41 -16.58
N HIS A 3 4.45 88.45 -17.43
CA HIS A 3 5.52 87.52 -17.88
C HIS A 3 6.66 87.30 -16.85
N LEU A 4 6.81 86.03 -16.43
CA LEU A 4 8.12 85.42 -16.26
C LEU A 4 8.01 83.86 -16.39
N HIS A 5 8.72 83.39 -17.39
CA HIS A 5 8.98 81.98 -17.65
C HIS A 5 9.77 81.34 -16.52
N HIS A 6 9.35 80.17 -16.07
CA HIS A 6 10.29 79.24 -15.45
C HIS A 6 10.18 77.89 -16.11
N GLN A 7 11.22 77.56 -16.88
CA GLN A 7 11.49 76.22 -17.35
C GLN A 7 11.77 75.28 -16.15
N ARG A 8 11.02 74.25 -16.05
CA ARG A 8 11.34 73.13 -15.12
C ARG A 8 11.94 72.00 -15.93
N ILE A 9 13.20 71.71 -15.63
CA ILE A 9 13.99 70.58 -16.06
C ILE A 9 13.28 69.32 -15.58
N ARG A 10 12.90 68.44 -16.55
CA ARG A 10 12.43 67.10 -16.25
C ARG A 10 13.65 66.19 -16.05
N GLN A 11 13.95 65.85 -14.78
CA GLN A 11 14.84 64.77 -14.49
C GLN A 11 14.06 63.42 -14.67
N GLY A 12 14.50 62.65 -15.64
CA GLY A 12 14.00 61.32 -15.90
C GLY A 12 14.53 60.34 -14.82
N ILE A 13 13.65 59.78 -14.06
CA ILE A 13 13.97 58.68 -13.17
C ILE A 13 13.89 57.41 -13.98
N LEU A 14 15.06 56.79 -14.27
CA LEU A 14 15.12 55.43 -14.76
C LEU A 14 14.74 54.50 -13.61
N ALA A 15 13.54 53.92 -13.67
CA ALA A 15 13.16 52.81 -12.81
C ALA A 15 13.70 51.55 -13.44
N THR A 16 14.74 50.99 -12.85
CA THR A 16 15.22 49.64 -13.14
C THR A 16 14.23 48.63 -12.55
N LEU A 17 13.43 48.01 -13.40
CA LEU A 17 12.59 46.85 -13.05
C LEU A 17 13.53 45.64 -12.89
N ALA A 18 13.83 45.32 -11.60
CA ALA A 18 14.41 44.04 -11.26
C ALA A 18 13.33 42.97 -11.45
N GLY A 19 13.37 42.26 -12.55
CA GLY A 19 12.52 41.12 -12.84
C GLY A 19 12.91 39.97 -11.89
N VAL A 20 12.05 39.69 -10.90
CA VAL A 20 12.14 38.45 -10.10
C VAL A 20 11.74 37.31 -10.99
N LEU A 21 12.72 36.52 -11.46
CA LEU A 21 12.47 35.25 -12.11
C LEU A 21 11.94 34.27 -11.07
N VAL A 22 10.63 34.10 -11.01
CA VAL A 22 10.00 32.99 -10.24
C VAL A 22 10.17 31.73 -11.11
N LEU A 23 11.18 30.93 -10.80
CA LEU A 23 11.31 29.60 -11.38
C LEU A 23 10.21 28.70 -10.78
N PRO A 24 9.39 28.03 -11.59
CA PRO A 24 8.45 27.06 -11.07
C PRO A 24 9.27 25.90 -10.47
N ALA A 25 9.10 25.66 -9.17
CA ALA A 25 9.64 24.48 -8.52
C ALA A 25 8.93 23.26 -9.13
N THR A 26 9.54 22.64 -10.13
CA THR A 26 9.11 21.33 -10.61
C THR A 26 9.45 20.33 -9.50
N TRP A 27 8.43 19.92 -8.79
CA TRP A 27 8.53 18.79 -7.87
C TRP A 27 8.79 17.56 -8.74
N ALA A 28 10.05 17.17 -8.83
CA ALA A 28 10.42 15.91 -9.43
C ALA A 28 9.84 14.80 -8.55
N ILE A 29 8.72 14.24 -8.98
CA ILE A 29 8.23 12.97 -8.43
C ILE A 29 9.28 11.95 -8.83
N ALA A 30 10.17 11.61 -7.89
CA ALA A 30 11.12 10.52 -8.12
C ALA A 30 10.30 9.26 -8.44
N PRO A 31 10.60 8.54 -9.53
CA PRO A 31 9.94 7.28 -9.79
C PRO A 31 10.21 6.38 -8.58
N VAL A 32 9.14 5.89 -7.95
CA VAL A 32 9.24 4.81 -6.98
C VAL A 32 9.76 3.62 -7.77
N THR A 33 11.07 3.37 -7.67
CA THR A 33 11.66 2.18 -8.25
C THR A 33 10.97 1.00 -7.58
N ALA A 34 10.17 0.27 -8.36
CA ALA A 34 9.64 -1.01 -7.92
C ALA A 34 10.85 -1.85 -7.49
N GLN A 35 10.96 -2.05 -6.19
CA GLN A 35 12.02 -2.87 -5.62
C GLN A 35 11.79 -4.27 -6.16
N ALA A 36 12.72 -4.77 -6.98
CA ALA A 36 12.66 -6.14 -7.48
C ALA A 36 12.44 -7.06 -6.26
N ALA A 37 11.35 -7.83 -6.29
CA ALA A 37 11.07 -8.74 -5.21
C ALA A 37 12.31 -9.65 -5.04
N PRO A 38 12.87 -9.78 -3.83
CA PRO A 38 14.07 -10.57 -3.61
C PRO A 38 13.85 -11.99 -4.16
N ASP A 39 14.90 -12.61 -4.68
CA ASP A 39 14.84 -13.94 -5.28
C ASP A 39 14.27 -14.96 -4.29
N CYS A 40 13.44 -15.90 -4.81
CA CYS A 40 12.85 -16.95 -4.00
C CYS A 40 13.95 -17.93 -3.55
N THR A 41 14.06 -18.20 -2.26
CA THR A 41 14.93 -19.29 -1.77
C THR A 41 14.27 -20.65 -1.98
N GLN A 42 12.94 -20.68 -2.01
CA GLN A 42 12.14 -21.86 -2.30
C GLN A 42 10.94 -21.49 -3.17
N THR A 43 10.67 -22.25 -4.20
CA THR A 43 9.48 -22.11 -5.04
C THR A 43 8.66 -23.37 -5.00
N ILE A 44 7.35 -23.24 -4.77
CA ILE A 44 6.37 -24.32 -4.86
C ILE A 44 5.42 -24.02 -6.02
N SER A 45 5.21 -24.99 -6.89
CA SER A 45 4.24 -24.95 -7.98
C SER A 45 3.38 -26.22 -7.93
N GLY A 46 2.15 -26.15 -8.45
CA GLY A 46 1.23 -27.29 -8.42
C GLY A 46 0.64 -27.56 -7.04
N ALA A 47 0.22 -28.82 -6.79
CA ALA A 47 -0.45 -29.18 -5.54
C ALA A 47 0.56 -29.46 -4.42
N HIS A 48 0.29 -28.90 -3.27
CA HIS A 48 1.05 -29.15 -2.03
C HIS A 48 0.06 -29.21 -0.86
N SER A 49 0.22 -30.17 0.03
CA SER A 49 -0.65 -30.37 1.20
C SER A 49 0.11 -30.25 2.52
N GLY A 50 -0.63 -29.89 3.56
CA GLY A 50 -0.10 -29.69 4.89
C GLY A 50 0.27 -28.24 5.20
N VAL A 51 0.78 -27.98 6.38
CA VAL A 51 1.15 -26.62 6.82
C VAL A 51 2.53 -26.27 6.28
N LEU A 52 2.63 -25.14 5.63
CA LEU A 52 3.91 -24.53 5.24
C LEU A 52 4.40 -23.60 6.33
N ASN A 53 5.64 -23.83 6.78
CA ASN A 53 6.33 -22.95 7.71
C ASN A 53 7.55 -22.35 7.02
N VAL A 54 7.50 -21.04 6.76
CA VAL A 54 8.62 -20.28 6.19
C VAL A 54 9.51 -19.84 7.33
N ALA A 55 10.73 -20.36 7.38
CA ALA A 55 11.70 -20.02 8.41
C ALA A 55 12.31 -18.63 8.18
N GLY A 56 13.03 -18.11 9.19
CA GLY A 56 13.78 -16.87 9.06
C GLY A 56 14.81 -16.95 7.93
N ASN A 57 15.05 -15.82 7.26
CA ASN A 57 15.95 -15.68 6.10
C ASN A 57 15.55 -16.53 4.87
N GLN A 58 14.35 -17.12 4.87
CA GLN A 58 13.78 -17.78 3.71
C GLN A 58 12.76 -16.88 3.03
N LYS A 59 12.72 -16.93 1.70
CA LYS A 59 11.63 -16.42 0.89
C LYS A 59 10.95 -17.57 0.18
N LEU A 60 9.74 -17.90 0.61
CA LEU A 60 8.88 -18.86 -0.07
C LEU A 60 8.09 -18.15 -1.17
N CYS A 61 8.11 -18.69 -2.37
CA CYS A 61 7.27 -18.29 -3.48
C CYS A 61 6.30 -19.41 -3.86
N LEU A 62 5.01 -19.13 -3.77
CA LEU A 62 3.96 -19.94 -4.33
C LEU A 62 3.62 -19.41 -5.72
N LYS A 63 3.87 -20.19 -6.78
CA LYS A 63 3.62 -19.76 -8.17
C LYS A 63 2.70 -20.79 -8.84
N ASN A 64 1.48 -20.36 -9.17
CA ASN A 64 0.46 -21.26 -9.74
C ASN A 64 0.27 -22.55 -8.92
N ALA A 65 0.34 -22.40 -7.59
CA ALA A 65 0.25 -23.50 -6.64
C ALA A 65 -1.16 -23.64 -6.08
N VAL A 66 -1.51 -24.84 -5.66
CA VAL A 66 -2.63 -25.12 -4.77
C VAL A 66 -2.05 -25.62 -3.46
N GLN A 67 -2.02 -24.74 -2.47
CA GLN A 67 -1.58 -25.04 -1.11
C GLN A 67 -2.77 -25.47 -0.27
N ASP A 68 -2.88 -26.75 0.04
CA ASP A 68 -3.90 -27.27 0.93
C ASP A 68 -3.39 -27.27 2.39
N GLY A 69 -3.70 -26.20 3.10
CA GLY A 69 -3.27 -25.96 4.46
C GLY A 69 -2.84 -24.52 4.71
N ALA A 70 -2.47 -24.22 5.93
CA ALA A 70 -2.03 -22.89 6.33
C ALA A 70 -0.58 -22.58 5.86
N VAL A 71 -0.29 -21.28 5.77
CA VAL A 71 1.07 -20.77 5.56
C VAL A 71 1.45 -19.89 6.72
N ASN A 72 2.51 -20.24 7.44
CA ASN A 72 3.04 -19.47 8.56
C ASN A 72 4.42 -18.92 8.18
N VAL A 73 4.64 -17.63 8.36
CA VAL A 73 5.92 -16.98 8.11
C VAL A 73 6.52 -16.54 9.44
N ALA A 74 7.72 -17.02 9.73
CA ALA A 74 8.48 -16.65 10.92
C ALA A 74 9.12 -15.25 10.77
N PRO A 75 9.65 -14.66 11.86
CA PRO A 75 10.49 -13.48 11.79
C PRO A 75 11.60 -13.67 10.75
N ASP A 76 11.96 -12.60 10.04
CA ASP A 76 12.93 -12.56 8.94
C ASP A 76 12.56 -13.41 7.70
N GLY A 77 11.46 -14.15 7.73
CA GLY A 77 10.92 -14.85 6.57
C GLY A 77 10.18 -13.91 5.62
N ALA A 78 10.05 -14.28 4.36
CA ALA A 78 9.29 -13.58 3.35
C ALA A 78 8.36 -14.51 2.58
N LEU A 79 7.23 -13.99 2.10
CA LEU A 79 6.25 -14.75 1.33
C LEU A 79 5.86 -13.99 0.06
N SER A 80 5.92 -14.67 -1.08
CA SER A 80 5.31 -14.21 -2.32
C SER A 80 4.33 -15.26 -2.82
N VAL A 81 3.10 -14.84 -3.11
CA VAL A 81 2.01 -15.73 -3.59
C VAL A 81 1.47 -15.15 -4.87
N VAL A 82 1.69 -15.85 -5.98
CA VAL A 82 1.29 -15.40 -7.32
C VAL A 82 0.49 -16.49 -8.03
N GLY A 83 -0.70 -16.16 -8.50
CA GLY A 83 -1.56 -17.07 -9.28
C GLY A 83 -2.01 -18.32 -8.50
N SER A 84 -1.91 -18.32 -7.18
CA SER A 84 -2.04 -19.51 -6.34
C SER A 84 -3.33 -19.52 -5.54
N THR A 85 -3.71 -20.69 -5.01
CA THR A 85 -4.79 -20.89 -4.06
C THR A 85 -4.21 -21.38 -2.74
N VAL A 86 -4.61 -20.78 -1.63
CA VAL A 86 -4.28 -21.24 -0.26
C VAL A 86 -5.59 -21.56 0.45
N THR A 87 -5.78 -22.79 0.91
CA THR A 87 -7.04 -23.19 1.55
C THR A 87 -7.09 -22.86 3.03
N GLY A 88 -5.93 -22.66 3.66
CA GLY A 88 -5.81 -22.29 5.07
C GLY A 88 -5.56 -20.80 5.28
N ALA A 89 -5.33 -20.43 6.53
CA ALA A 89 -4.92 -19.07 6.87
C ALA A 89 -3.48 -18.79 6.43
N VAL A 90 -3.21 -17.53 6.11
CA VAL A 90 -1.87 -17.00 5.89
C VAL A 90 -1.51 -16.10 7.05
N THR A 91 -0.50 -16.46 7.82
CA THR A 91 -0.09 -15.75 9.04
C THR A 91 1.37 -15.37 8.98
N LEU A 92 1.66 -14.08 9.01
CA LEU A 92 3.00 -13.55 9.11
C LEU A 92 3.23 -13.03 10.51
N LYS A 93 4.20 -13.62 11.21
CA LYS A 93 4.55 -13.26 12.60
C LYS A 93 5.43 -12.02 12.63
N SER A 94 5.32 -11.27 13.72
CA SER A 94 6.12 -10.04 13.94
C SER A 94 7.58 -10.24 13.57
N GLY A 95 8.13 -9.26 12.84
CA GLY A 95 9.50 -9.29 12.34
C GLY A 95 9.69 -9.96 10.98
N TYR A 96 8.63 -10.42 10.29
CA TYR A 96 8.76 -10.93 8.92
C TYR A 96 9.34 -9.87 7.97
N SER A 97 10.01 -10.31 6.90
CA SER A 97 10.73 -9.42 6.00
C SER A 97 9.82 -8.74 4.96
N SER A 98 8.89 -9.48 4.33
CA SER A 98 7.97 -8.92 3.34
C SER A 98 6.81 -9.86 3.01
N LEU A 99 5.73 -9.27 2.51
CA LEU A 99 4.60 -10.00 1.92
C LEU A 99 4.31 -9.41 0.53
N ASP A 100 4.20 -10.29 -0.46
CA ASP A 100 3.69 -9.99 -1.78
C ASP A 100 2.60 -11.00 -2.15
N PHE A 101 1.38 -10.51 -2.32
CA PHE A 101 0.20 -11.33 -2.57
C PHE A 101 -0.50 -10.84 -3.84
N CYS A 102 -0.22 -11.48 -4.96
CA CYS A 102 -0.65 -11.01 -6.28
C CYS A 102 -1.35 -12.08 -7.08
N ALA A 103 -2.44 -11.71 -7.74
CA ALA A 103 -3.20 -12.59 -8.65
C ALA A 103 -3.57 -13.94 -8.02
N SER A 104 -3.75 -13.97 -6.72
CA SER A 104 -4.08 -15.19 -6.00
C SER A 104 -5.56 -15.47 -6.12
N LYS A 105 -5.86 -16.67 -6.59
CA LYS A 105 -7.24 -17.04 -6.90
C LYS A 105 -8.11 -17.08 -5.66
N THR A 106 -7.59 -17.58 -4.53
CA THR A 106 -8.37 -17.67 -3.30
C THR A 106 -7.46 -17.88 -2.10
N VAL A 107 -7.68 -17.12 -1.03
CA VAL A 107 -7.30 -17.50 0.33
C VAL A 107 -8.58 -17.78 1.07
N ARG A 108 -8.86 -19.06 1.37
CA ARG A 108 -10.10 -19.43 2.10
C ARG A 108 -10.04 -19.11 3.57
N GLY A 109 -8.84 -18.91 4.11
CA GLY A 109 -8.63 -18.47 5.48
C GLY A 109 -8.45 -16.96 5.62
N ALA A 110 -8.14 -16.52 6.82
CA ALA A 110 -7.75 -15.14 7.09
C ALA A 110 -6.31 -14.86 6.60
N LEU A 111 -6.04 -13.59 6.28
CA LEU A 111 -4.72 -13.07 6.02
C LEU A 111 -4.32 -12.15 7.18
N SER A 112 -3.27 -12.49 7.90
CA SER A 112 -2.74 -11.70 9.01
C SER A 112 -1.27 -11.36 8.77
N ALA A 113 -0.95 -10.07 8.72
CA ALA A 113 0.41 -9.55 8.57
C ALA A 113 0.68 -8.54 9.70
N THR A 114 1.44 -8.97 10.71
CA THR A 114 1.68 -8.19 11.93
C THR A 114 3.17 -7.94 12.15
N GLY A 115 3.54 -6.68 12.37
CA GLY A 115 4.88 -6.27 12.77
C GLY A 115 5.97 -6.51 11.72
N GLY A 116 5.64 -6.45 10.43
CA GLY A 116 6.59 -6.64 9.34
C GLY A 116 7.62 -5.54 9.23
N LYS A 117 8.85 -5.89 8.85
CA LYS A 117 9.96 -4.95 8.64
C LYS A 117 9.94 -4.33 7.23
N GLY A 118 9.51 -5.08 6.23
CA GLY A 118 9.46 -4.65 4.83
C GLY A 118 8.04 -4.47 4.31
N ALA A 119 7.92 -4.23 3.02
CA ALA A 119 6.66 -3.90 2.37
C ALA A 119 5.63 -5.03 2.48
N VAL A 120 4.37 -4.62 2.63
CA VAL A 120 3.19 -5.47 2.57
C VAL A 120 2.40 -5.08 1.33
N LEU A 121 2.36 -5.96 0.36
CA LEU A 121 1.62 -5.78 -0.88
C LEU A 121 0.54 -6.86 -0.98
N VAL A 122 -0.72 -6.48 -0.93
CA VAL A 122 -1.87 -7.38 -1.13
C VAL A 122 -2.71 -6.79 -2.25
N GLY A 123 -2.51 -7.32 -3.45
CA GLY A 123 -2.97 -6.68 -4.68
C GLY A 123 -2.11 -5.48 -5.06
N SER A 124 -2.36 -4.90 -6.21
CA SER A 124 -1.67 -3.69 -6.63
C SER A 124 -2.65 -2.61 -7.06
N GLY A 125 -2.20 -1.36 -6.97
CA GLY A 125 -2.97 -0.23 -7.50
C GLY A 125 -2.92 -0.14 -9.03
N ASP A 126 -2.17 -0.99 -9.68
CA ASP A 126 -2.07 -1.11 -11.13
C ASP A 126 -2.67 -2.44 -11.64
N LEU A 127 -2.76 -2.60 -12.94
CA LEU A 127 -3.34 -3.78 -13.59
C LEU A 127 -2.38 -4.99 -13.63
N SER A 128 -1.17 -4.88 -13.08
CA SER A 128 -0.18 -5.96 -13.09
C SER A 128 -0.52 -7.10 -12.14
N CYS A 129 -1.39 -6.81 -11.17
CA CYS A 129 -1.83 -7.78 -10.17
C CYS A 129 -3.37 -7.90 -10.21
N PRO A 130 -3.93 -8.85 -10.93
CA PRO A 130 -5.36 -9.10 -10.93
C PRO A 130 -5.92 -9.33 -9.52
N THR A 131 -7.20 -9.10 -9.36
CA THR A 131 -7.94 -9.18 -8.10
C THR A 131 -7.62 -10.45 -7.31
N ASN A 132 -7.21 -10.30 -6.06
CA ASN A 132 -7.18 -11.41 -5.11
C ASN A 132 -8.58 -11.64 -4.52
N ASN A 133 -8.89 -12.87 -4.19
CA ASN A 133 -10.09 -13.26 -3.47
C ASN A 133 -9.69 -13.79 -2.07
N ILE A 134 -10.14 -13.14 -1.01
CA ILE A 134 -9.84 -13.49 0.38
C ILE A 134 -11.16 -13.73 1.11
N ASP A 135 -11.45 -14.99 1.43
CA ASP A 135 -12.73 -15.37 2.06
C ASP A 135 -12.75 -15.01 3.55
N GLY A 136 -11.60 -14.92 4.20
CA GLY A 136 -11.49 -14.53 5.60
C GLY A 136 -11.29 -13.04 5.83
N ALA A 137 -10.99 -12.69 7.08
CA ALA A 137 -10.62 -11.33 7.45
C ALA A 137 -9.17 -11.00 7.02
N VAL A 138 -8.89 -9.72 6.85
CA VAL A 138 -7.54 -9.19 6.63
C VAL A 138 -7.14 -8.32 7.81
N THR A 139 -6.02 -8.66 8.45
CA THR A 139 -5.42 -7.89 9.54
C THR A 139 -4.03 -7.41 9.13
N LEU A 140 -3.82 -6.11 9.13
CA LEU A 140 -2.57 -5.43 8.83
C LEU A 140 -2.22 -4.55 10.02
N ASP A 141 -1.31 -5.03 10.86
CA ASP A 141 -1.05 -4.41 12.16
C ASP A 141 0.44 -4.17 12.41
N ALA A 142 0.78 -3.01 12.98
CA ALA A 142 2.11 -2.64 13.44
C ALA A 142 3.25 -2.85 12.41
N ASN A 143 2.94 -2.81 11.11
CA ASN A 143 3.96 -2.95 10.07
C ASN A 143 4.81 -1.69 9.96
N GLN A 144 6.11 -1.86 9.82
CA GLN A 144 7.10 -0.79 9.88
C GLN A 144 7.43 -0.17 8.52
N SER A 145 6.93 -0.75 7.43
CA SER A 145 7.12 -0.28 6.07
C SER A 145 5.76 -0.06 5.39
N GLY A 146 5.79 0.44 4.15
CA GLY A 146 4.58 0.73 3.40
C GLY A 146 3.64 -0.49 3.29
N VAL A 147 2.34 -0.23 3.47
CA VAL A 147 1.28 -1.23 3.37
C VAL A 147 0.36 -0.86 2.20
N THR A 148 0.17 -1.78 1.28
CA THR A 148 -0.80 -1.66 0.18
C THR A 148 -1.80 -2.80 0.23
N LEU A 149 -3.08 -2.46 0.32
CA LEU A 149 -4.21 -3.36 0.16
C LEU A 149 -5.07 -2.81 -0.97
N ALA A 150 -4.93 -3.34 -2.18
CA ALA A 150 -5.56 -2.74 -3.35
C ALA A 150 -6.23 -3.75 -4.27
N GLN A 151 -7.42 -3.40 -4.77
CA GLN A 151 -8.17 -4.17 -5.77
C GLN A 151 -8.44 -5.61 -5.37
N ASN A 152 -8.83 -5.86 -4.12
CA ASN A 152 -9.17 -7.18 -3.61
C ASN A 152 -10.67 -7.33 -3.41
N TYR A 153 -11.16 -8.56 -3.53
CA TYR A 153 -12.44 -9.00 -2.96
C TYR A 153 -12.16 -9.65 -1.60
N ILE A 154 -12.75 -9.12 -0.54
CA ILE A 154 -12.54 -9.58 0.85
C ILE A 154 -13.91 -9.84 1.45
N ALA A 155 -14.22 -11.11 1.76
CA ALA A 155 -15.50 -11.48 2.35
C ALA A 155 -15.58 -11.15 3.84
N GLY A 156 -14.45 -11.16 4.55
CA GLY A 156 -14.37 -10.77 5.94
C GLY A 156 -14.20 -9.28 6.17
N ALA A 157 -13.91 -8.93 7.42
CA ALA A 157 -13.55 -7.55 7.80
C ALA A 157 -12.09 -7.24 7.49
N VAL A 158 -11.79 -5.95 7.36
CA VAL A 158 -10.43 -5.43 7.24
C VAL A 158 -10.12 -4.58 8.46
N THR A 159 -9.01 -4.89 9.12
CA THR A 159 -8.44 -4.08 10.19
C THR A 159 -7.04 -3.63 9.79
N SER A 160 -6.81 -2.32 9.82
CA SER A 160 -5.50 -1.72 9.59
C SER A 160 -5.14 -0.85 10.79
N SER A 161 -4.14 -1.26 11.56
CA SER A 161 -3.78 -0.53 12.78
C SER A 161 -2.27 -0.37 12.94
N ALA A 162 -1.86 0.74 13.56
CA ALA A 162 -0.49 1.04 13.97
C ALA A 162 0.58 0.86 12.86
N ASN A 163 0.19 0.85 11.57
CA ASN A 163 1.15 0.75 10.48
C ASN A 163 1.89 2.07 10.27
N LEU A 164 3.17 1.99 9.97
CA LEU A 164 4.06 3.13 9.74
C LEU A 164 4.42 3.26 8.25
N ASN A 165 4.95 4.46 7.88
CA ASN A 165 5.48 4.73 6.54
C ASN A 165 4.47 4.58 5.38
N GLY A 166 3.20 4.84 5.67
CA GLY A 166 2.14 4.92 4.68
C GLY A 166 1.33 3.65 4.54
N THR A 167 0.01 3.83 4.51
CA THR A 167 -0.96 2.76 4.27
C THR A 167 -1.88 3.18 3.14
N THR A 168 -1.96 2.36 2.11
CA THR A 168 -2.91 2.54 1.00
C THR A 168 -3.93 1.41 1.02
N ILE A 169 -5.22 1.76 1.12
CA ILE A 169 -6.34 0.83 1.03
C ILE A 169 -7.25 1.33 -0.09
N SER A 170 -7.21 0.70 -1.27
CA SER A 170 -7.68 1.31 -2.52
C SER A 170 -8.47 0.31 -3.37
N GLY A 171 -9.66 0.71 -3.81
CA GLY A 171 -10.43 -0.07 -4.79
C GLY A 171 -10.87 -1.47 -4.35
N ASN A 172 -10.87 -1.75 -3.04
CA ASN A 172 -11.29 -3.06 -2.53
C ASN A 172 -12.82 -3.17 -2.44
N ARG A 173 -13.31 -4.37 -2.63
CA ARG A 173 -14.67 -4.77 -2.27
C ARG A 173 -14.62 -5.58 -0.98
N ILE A 174 -15.05 -5.00 0.13
CA ILE A 174 -15.01 -5.58 1.48
C ILE A 174 -16.45 -5.85 1.90
N ALA A 175 -16.82 -7.10 2.12
CA ALA A 175 -18.18 -7.45 2.58
C ALA A 175 -18.36 -7.15 4.08
N GLY A 176 -17.32 -7.33 4.86
CA GLY A 176 -17.30 -6.98 6.30
C GLY A 176 -17.03 -5.50 6.56
N ALA A 177 -16.65 -5.19 7.79
CA ALA A 177 -16.29 -3.83 8.22
C ALA A 177 -14.87 -3.46 7.79
N LEU A 178 -14.62 -2.14 7.66
CA LEU A 178 -13.30 -1.54 7.50
C LEU A 178 -12.99 -0.67 8.71
N THR A 179 -11.93 -1.01 9.43
CA THR A 179 -11.46 -0.27 10.61
C THR A 179 -10.01 0.15 10.45
N CYS A 180 -9.72 1.45 10.67
CA CYS A 180 -8.36 1.98 10.62
C CYS A 180 -8.05 2.75 11.90
N THR A 181 -7.00 2.36 12.62
CA THR A 181 -6.62 3.00 13.88
C THR A 181 -5.11 3.22 13.94
N THR A 182 -4.71 4.36 14.47
CA THR A 182 -3.31 4.67 14.82
C THR A 182 -2.26 4.46 13.71
N ASN A 183 -2.65 4.36 12.43
CA ASN A 183 -1.68 4.33 11.33
C ASN A 183 -0.99 5.69 11.17
N VAL A 184 0.29 5.70 10.84
CA VAL A 184 1.09 6.93 10.68
C VAL A 184 1.87 6.87 9.36
N PRO A 185 1.53 7.75 8.40
CA PRO A 185 0.38 8.66 8.34
C PRO A 185 -0.97 7.91 8.27
N ALA A 186 -2.07 8.66 8.43
CA ALA A 186 -3.41 8.11 8.23
C ALA A 186 -3.56 7.47 6.84
N PRO A 187 -4.32 6.38 6.71
CA PRO A 187 -4.45 5.68 5.43
C PRO A 187 -5.01 6.56 4.31
N THR A 188 -4.61 6.27 3.08
CA THR A 188 -5.16 6.88 1.87
C THR A 188 -5.79 5.82 0.96
N ASN A 189 -6.77 6.22 0.14
CA ASN A 189 -7.31 5.35 -0.90
C ASN A 189 -6.77 5.68 -2.31
N GLY A 190 -5.80 6.60 -2.41
CA GLY A 190 -5.23 6.97 -3.70
C GLY A 190 -6.25 7.50 -4.73
N GLY A 191 -7.41 8.01 -4.27
CA GLY A 191 -8.50 8.46 -5.14
C GLY A 191 -9.43 7.34 -5.65
N VAL A 192 -9.17 6.07 -5.31
CA VAL A 192 -10.01 4.94 -5.73
C VAL A 192 -10.77 4.39 -4.53
N ARG A 193 -12.09 4.60 -4.53
CA ARG A 193 -12.97 4.23 -3.40
C ARG A 193 -13.01 2.73 -3.15
N ASN A 194 -13.10 2.40 -1.87
CA ASN A 194 -13.43 1.05 -1.44
C ASN A 194 -14.95 0.87 -1.35
N SER A 195 -15.46 -0.28 -1.74
CA SER A 195 -16.84 -0.69 -1.49
C SER A 195 -16.88 -1.50 -0.20
N VAL A 196 -17.53 -1.00 0.84
CA VAL A 196 -17.59 -1.65 2.16
C VAL A 196 -19.03 -1.94 2.52
N GLY A 197 -19.35 -3.22 2.70
CA GLY A 197 -20.70 -3.67 3.03
C GLY A 197 -21.04 -3.55 4.53
N GLY A 198 -20.03 -3.67 5.40
CA GLY A 198 -20.16 -3.43 6.83
C GLY A 198 -19.93 -1.98 7.24
N GLY A 199 -19.73 -1.75 8.51
CA GLY A 199 -19.41 -0.42 9.04
C GLY A 199 -18.02 0.06 8.65
N ARG A 200 -17.84 1.39 8.63
CA ARG A 200 -16.54 2.04 8.48
C ARG A 200 -16.19 2.77 9.77
N SER A 201 -14.95 2.68 10.21
CA SER A 201 -14.53 3.33 11.45
C SER A 201 -13.06 3.72 11.45
N GLY A 202 -12.75 4.73 12.25
CA GLY A 202 -11.40 5.21 12.54
C GLY A 202 -10.73 5.96 11.39
N GLN A 203 -9.87 6.88 11.72
CA GLN A 203 -9.06 7.72 10.84
C GLN A 203 -9.81 8.12 9.55
N THR A 204 -9.12 8.16 8.42
CA THR A 204 -9.71 8.45 7.09
C THR A 204 -10.66 7.37 6.59
N CYS A 205 -10.54 6.15 7.10
CA CYS A 205 -11.40 5.02 6.69
C CYS A 205 -12.87 5.21 7.08
N ALA A 206 -13.17 6.06 8.06
CA ALA A 206 -14.54 6.33 8.52
C ALA A 206 -15.38 7.12 7.49
N VAL A 207 -14.74 7.83 6.54
CA VAL A 207 -15.46 8.65 5.57
C VAL A 207 -15.99 7.83 4.40
N ASN A 208 -17.20 8.18 3.93
CA ASN A 208 -17.86 7.43 2.86
C ASN A 208 -17.14 7.50 1.51
N THR A 209 -16.28 8.48 1.30
CA THR A 209 -15.49 8.64 0.07
C THR A 209 -14.19 7.84 0.10
N PHE A 210 -13.82 7.27 1.23
CA PHE A 210 -12.66 6.40 1.38
C PHE A 210 -12.92 4.99 0.81
#